data_35b7c777fb252379b763601b039416c3
#
_entry.id   35b7c777fb252379b763601b039416c3
#
_cell.length_a   1.000
_cell.length_b   1.000
_cell.length_c   1.000
_cell.angle_alpha   90.00
_cell.angle_beta   90.00
_cell.angle_gamma   90.00
#
_symmetry.space_group_name_H-M   'P 1'
#
loop_
_entity.id
_entity.type
_entity.pdbx_description
1 polymer ?
#
loop_
_entity_poly.entity_id
_entity_poly.type
_entity_poly.pdbx_seq_one_letter_code
_entity_poly.pdbx_strand_id
1 'polypeptide(L)'
;MKEIKLDILAFGAHPDDVELGCGGTLAKEIHNGKKVGIIDLTRGELGTRGDANTRDIEAQNASKILGVEIRENLNFRDGFFVNDETHQLEIIKILRKYRP
;
A
#
# COMPACT_ATOMS: atom_id res chain seq x y z
N MET A 1 15.95 15.62 -6.75
CA MET A 1 15.30 14.48 -6.07
C MET A 1 15.30 13.28 -6.97
N LYS A 2 15.66 12.14 -6.43
CA LYS A 2 15.60 10.89 -7.20
C LYS A 2 14.15 10.40 -7.26
N GLU A 3 13.69 10.14 -8.48
CA GLU A 3 12.43 9.44 -8.66
C GLU A 3 12.64 7.96 -8.40
N ILE A 4 11.72 7.34 -7.66
CA ILE A 4 11.73 5.90 -7.42
C ILE A 4 10.86 5.25 -8.49
N LYS A 5 11.46 4.38 -9.29
CA LYS A 5 10.72 3.52 -10.20
C LYS A 5 10.59 2.16 -9.55
N LEU A 6 9.36 1.68 -9.41
CA LEU A 6 9.09 0.36 -8.82
C LEU A 6 8.91 -0.68 -9.92
N ASP A 7 9.21 -1.93 -9.59
CA ASP A 7 8.93 -3.08 -10.45
C ASP A 7 7.50 -3.59 -10.22
N ILE A 8 7.07 -3.57 -8.96
CA ILE A 8 5.76 -4.06 -8.55
C ILE A 8 5.13 -3.04 -7.61
N LEU A 9 3.85 -2.76 -7.83
CA LEU A 9 3.05 -1.90 -6.96
C LEU A 9 1.78 -2.66 -6.59
N ALA A 10 1.63 -2.99 -5.31
CA ALA A 10 0.51 -3.76 -4.80
C ALA A 10 -0.49 -2.84 -4.08
N PHE A 11 -1.76 -2.98 -4.41
CA PHE A 11 -2.84 -2.18 -3.81
C PHE A 11 -3.70 -3.05 -2.92
N GLY A 12 -4.06 -2.55 -1.76
CA GLY A 12 -5.02 -3.19 -0.86
C GLY A 12 -6.04 -2.18 -0.35
N ALA A 13 -7.25 -2.64 -0.08
CA ALA A 13 -8.30 -1.76 0.46
C ALA A 13 -7.98 -1.28 1.87
N HIS A 14 -7.40 -2.15 2.68
CA HIS A 14 -7.05 -1.89 4.08
C HIS A 14 -5.59 -2.28 4.33
N PRO A 15 -4.93 -1.67 5.33
CA PRO A 15 -3.65 -2.20 5.81
C PRO A 15 -3.84 -3.67 6.21
N ASP A 16 -2.89 -4.54 5.89
CA ASP A 16 -2.86 -5.99 6.01
C ASP A 16 -3.32 -6.75 4.76
N ASP A 17 -4.20 -6.20 3.93
CA ASP A 17 -4.75 -6.93 2.78
C ASP A 17 -3.66 -7.43 1.83
N VAL A 18 -2.68 -6.60 1.53
CA VAL A 18 -1.58 -6.98 0.66
C VAL A 18 -0.70 -8.04 1.32
N GLU A 19 -0.36 -7.87 2.59
CA GLU A 19 0.48 -8.82 3.32
C GLU A 19 -0.17 -10.20 3.40
N LEU A 20 -1.47 -10.24 3.73
CA LEU A 20 -2.20 -11.50 3.82
C LEU A 20 -2.44 -12.14 2.45
N GLY A 21 -2.69 -11.33 1.43
CA GLY A 21 -3.00 -11.83 0.10
C GLY A 21 -1.79 -12.26 -0.71
N CYS A 22 -0.70 -11.51 -0.66
CA CYS A 22 0.46 -11.77 -1.51
C CYS A 22 1.82 -11.45 -0.85
N GLY A 23 1.88 -11.35 0.48
CA GLY A 23 3.12 -11.02 1.19
C GLY A 23 4.27 -11.97 0.87
N GLY A 24 4.00 -13.25 0.78
CA GLY A 24 5.01 -14.24 0.42
C GLY A 24 5.58 -14.03 -0.98
N THR A 25 4.71 -13.73 -1.95
CA THR A 25 5.13 -13.42 -3.32
C THR A 25 5.99 -12.17 -3.37
N LEU A 26 5.58 -11.12 -2.65
CA LEU A 26 6.33 -9.87 -2.59
C LEU A 26 7.71 -10.09 -1.95
N ALA A 27 7.77 -10.85 -0.87
CA ALA A 27 9.04 -11.16 -0.20
C ALA A 27 10.00 -11.89 -1.15
N LYS A 28 9.49 -12.83 -1.93
CA LYS A 28 10.28 -13.56 -2.93
C LYS A 28 10.82 -12.62 -4.00
N GLU A 29 9.98 -11.74 -4.53
CA GLU A 29 10.38 -10.80 -5.57
C GLU A 29 11.41 -9.78 -5.05
N ILE A 30 11.25 -9.33 -3.80
CA ILE A 30 12.23 -8.45 -3.16
C ILE A 30 13.57 -9.18 -3.00
N HIS A 31 13.54 -10.44 -2.58
CA HIS A 31 14.75 -11.27 -2.47
C HIS A 31 15.46 -11.40 -3.82
N ASN A 32 14.69 -11.41 -4.92
CA ASN A 32 15.23 -11.46 -6.28
C ASN A 32 15.66 -10.09 -6.82
N GLY A 33 15.70 -9.07 -5.98
CA GLY A 33 16.18 -7.74 -6.36
C GLY A 33 15.13 -6.81 -6.93
N LYS A 34 13.86 -7.18 -6.88
CA LYS A 34 12.76 -6.31 -7.36
C LYS A 34 12.44 -5.23 -6.35
N LYS A 35 12.10 -4.05 -6.86
CA LYS A 35 11.63 -2.92 -6.04
C LYS A 35 10.13 -2.96 -5.95
N VAL A 36 9.61 -3.11 -4.74
CA VAL A 36 8.18 -3.30 -4.48
C VAL A 36 7.66 -2.17 -3.61
N GLY A 37 6.47 -1.67 -3.94
CA GLY A 37 5.74 -0.73 -3.11
C GLY A 37 4.37 -1.27 -2.75
N ILE A 38 3.82 -0.77 -1.67
CA ILE A 38 2.46 -1.09 -1.20
C ILE A 38 1.66 0.19 -1.07
N ILE A 39 0.45 0.19 -1.60
CA ILE A 39 -0.50 1.29 -1.46
C ILE A 39 -1.74 0.76 -0.76
N ASP A 40 -2.04 1.32 0.40
CA ASP A 40 -3.29 1.05 1.11
C ASP A 40 -4.30 2.14 0.73
N LEU A 41 -5.50 1.77 0.33
CA LEU A 41 -6.51 2.75 -0.09
C LEU A 41 -7.12 3.48 1.09
N THR A 42 -7.30 2.80 2.22
CA THR A 42 -7.83 3.39 3.45
C THR A 42 -6.90 3.10 4.62
N ARG A 43 -7.15 3.75 5.75
CA ARG A 43 -6.44 3.45 7.00
C ARG A 43 -7.12 2.30 7.77
N GLY A 44 -8.22 1.74 7.26
CA GLY A 44 -8.99 0.74 7.97
C GLY A 44 -9.64 1.31 9.23
N GLU A 45 -10.02 2.57 9.21
CA GLU A 45 -10.48 3.32 10.39
C GLU A 45 -11.79 2.81 10.98
N LEU A 46 -12.59 2.07 10.19
CA LEU A 46 -13.81 1.44 10.68
C LEU A 46 -13.57 0.03 11.23
N GLY A 47 -12.32 -0.41 11.29
CA GLY A 47 -11.98 -1.72 11.84
C GLY A 47 -12.33 -1.84 13.32
N THR A 48 -12.66 -3.06 13.74
CA THR A 48 -13.10 -3.33 15.11
C THR A 48 -11.96 -3.65 16.08
N ARG A 49 -10.72 -3.81 15.56
CA ARG A 49 -9.53 -4.12 16.36
C ARG A 49 -8.49 -3.02 16.22
N GLY A 50 -8.06 -2.49 17.35
CA GLY A 50 -7.10 -1.40 17.39
C GLY A 50 -7.71 -0.10 16.87
N ASP A 51 -6.88 0.90 16.69
CA ASP A 51 -7.26 2.17 16.09
C ASP A 51 -6.44 2.43 14.82
N ALA A 52 -6.76 3.50 14.09
CA ALA A 52 -6.06 3.84 12.85
C ALA A 52 -4.56 4.11 13.07
N ASN A 53 -4.21 4.73 14.20
CA ASN A 53 -2.80 5.02 14.51
C ASN A 53 -2.01 3.74 14.75
N THR A 54 -2.57 2.79 15.49
CA THR A 54 -1.95 1.48 15.72
C THR A 54 -1.75 0.74 14.40
N ARG A 55 -2.76 0.77 13.52
CA ARG A 55 -2.68 0.12 12.21
C ARG A 55 -1.61 0.77 11.32
N ASP A 56 -1.47 2.09 11.38
CA ASP A 56 -0.42 2.79 10.64
C ASP A 56 0.97 2.32 11.08
N ILE A 57 1.19 2.18 12.39
CA ILE A 57 2.46 1.72 12.96
C ILE A 57 2.72 0.26 12.54
N GLU A 58 1.73 -0.60 12.63
CA GLU A 58 1.84 -2.00 12.22
C GLU A 58 2.17 -2.11 10.74
N ALA A 59 1.54 -1.30 9.90
CA ALA A 59 1.81 -1.28 8.46
C ALA A 59 3.24 -0.88 8.16
N GLN A 60 3.76 0.15 8.83
CA GLN A 60 5.14 0.57 8.66
C GLN A 60 6.13 -0.49 9.12
N ASN A 61 5.85 -1.15 10.25
CA ASN A 61 6.69 -2.24 10.75
C ASN A 61 6.69 -3.44 9.80
N ALA A 62 5.53 -3.83 9.27
CA ALA A 62 5.42 -4.91 8.30
C ALA A 62 6.21 -4.59 7.03
N SER A 63 6.16 -3.35 6.57
CA SER A 63 6.90 -2.89 5.40
C SER A 63 8.41 -3.02 5.59
N LYS A 64 8.91 -2.67 6.78
CA LYS A 64 10.33 -2.82 7.11
C LYS A 64 10.75 -4.29 7.11
N ILE A 65 9.93 -5.17 7.69
CA ILE A 65 10.21 -6.61 7.75
C ILE A 65 10.23 -7.21 6.34
N LEU A 66 9.27 -6.84 5.48
CA LEU A 66 9.21 -7.33 4.10
C LEU A 66 10.31 -6.73 3.22
N GLY A 67 10.80 -5.54 3.53
CA GLY A 67 11.80 -4.85 2.73
C GLY A 67 11.22 -4.07 1.56
N VAL A 68 9.96 -3.62 1.64
CA VAL A 68 9.35 -2.81 0.57
C VAL A 68 9.99 -1.42 0.51
N GLU A 69 10.12 -0.89 -0.70
CA GLU A 69 10.74 0.42 -0.96
C GLU A 69 9.88 1.57 -0.47
N ILE A 70 8.56 1.48 -0.68
CA ILE A 70 7.62 2.53 -0.27
C ILE A 70 6.33 1.91 0.24
N ARG A 71 5.69 2.62 1.15
CA ARG A 71 4.32 2.34 1.54
C ARG A 71 3.59 3.66 1.73
N GLU A 72 2.50 3.85 1.01
CA GLU A 72 1.67 5.05 1.09
C GLU A 72 0.23 4.67 1.36
N ASN A 73 -0.50 5.58 2.00
CA ASN A 73 -1.93 5.44 2.23
C ASN A 73 -2.65 6.59 1.52
N LEU A 74 -3.66 6.28 0.71
CA LEU A 74 -4.43 7.29 0.00
C LEU A 74 -5.49 7.96 0.85
N ASN A 75 -5.74 7.45 2.07
CA ASN A 75 -6.70 8.00 3.03
C ASN A 75 -8.13 8.10 2.47
N PHE A 76 -8.51 7.16 1.61
CA PHE A 76 -9.91 7.07 1.17
C PHE A 76 -10.77 6.67 2.38
N ARG A 77 -12.02 7.05 2.34
CA ARG A 77 -12.94 6.78 3.45
C ARG A 77 -13.28 5.29 3.53
N ASP A 78 -12.84 4.63 4.61
CA ASP A 78 -13.07 3.20 4.83
C ASP A 78 -14.56 2.88 4.81
N GLY A 79 -14.94 1.86 4.03
CA GLY A 79 -16.32 1.41 3.89
C GLY A 79 -17.20 2.28 2.99
N PHE A 80 -16.74 3.48 2.60
CA PHE A 80 -17.59 4.45 1.91
C PHE A 80 -16.98 5.08 0.67
N PHE A 81 -15.73 4.79 0.34
CA PHE A 81 -15.18 5.34 -0.90
C PHE A 81 -15.83 4.65 -2.11
N VAL A 82 -15.93 5.37 -3.20
CA VAL A 82 -16.60 4.90 -4.41
C VAL A 82 -15.66 4.97 -5.61
N ASN A 83 -15.99 4.22 -6.64
CA ASN A 83 -15.23 4.24 -7.89
C ASN A 83 -15.71 5.43 -8.74
N ASP A 84 -15.13 6.59 -8.49
CA ASP A 84 -15.42 7.82 -9.20
C ASP A 84 -14.15 8.48 -9.73
N GLU A 85 -14.31 9.57 -10.45
CA GLU A 85 -13.18 10.27 -11.07
C GLU A 85 -12.15 10.74 -10.05
N THR A 86 -12.59 11.29 -8.92
CA THR A 86 -11.69 11.81 -7.89
C THR A 86 -10.77 10.72 -7.34
N HIS A 87 -11.33 9.55 -6.99
CA HIS A 87 -10.55 8.44 -6.48
C HIS A 87 -9.66 7.81 -7.56
N GLN A 88 -10.18 7.72 -8.79
CA GLN A 88 -9.41 7.21 -9.92
C GLN A 88 -8.19 8.08 -10.21
N LEU A 89 -8.33 9.41 -10.15
CA LEU A 89 -7.21 10.32 -10.37
C LEU A 89 -6.12 10.16 -9.31
N GLU A 90 -6.48 9.91 -8.07
CA GLU A 90 -5.49 9.66 -7.02
C GLU A 90 -4.68 8.40 -7.29
N ILE A 91 -5.32 7.33 -7.77
CA ILE A 91 -4.64 6.09 -8.15
C ILE A 91 -3.74 6.33 -9.38
N ILE A 92 -4.23 7.06 -10.37
CA ILE A 92 -3.44 7.40 -11.56
C ILE A 92 -2.17 8.17 -11.20
N LYS A 93 -2.26 9.11 -10.27
CA LYS A 93 -1.09 9.85 -9.77
C LYS A 93 -0.03 8.91 -9.21
N ILE A 94 -0.45 7.92 -8.43
CA ILE A 94 0.46 6.91 -7.86
C ILE A 94 1.11 6.07 -8.97
N LEU A 95 0.33 5.61 -9.93
CA LEU A 95 0.84 4.82 -11.04
C LEU A 95 1.88 5.60 -11.86
N ARG A 96 1.61 6.87 -12.13
CA ARG A 96 2.53 7.74 -12.85
C ARG A 96 3.78 8.10 -12.07
N LYS A 97 3.65 8.19 -10.75
CA LYS A 97 4.76 8.50 -9.85
C LYS A 97 5.78 7.36 -9.80
N TYR A 98 5.32 6.14 -9.70
CA TYR A 98 6.18 4.96 -9.50
C TYR A 98 6.40 4.12 -10.75
N ARG A 99 5.58 4.26 -11.75
CA ARG A 99 5.72 3.62 -13.08
C ARG A 99 6.02 2.12 -13.01
N PRO A 100 5.23 1.35 -12.25
CA PRO A 100 5.48 -0.08 -12.10
C PRO A 100 5.33 -0.86 -13.41
#